data_5f904361ea7452e95f4190a75027d63b
#
_entry.id   5f904361ea7452e95f4190a75027d63b
#
_cell.length_a   1.000
_cell.length_b   1.000
_cell.length_c   1.000
_cell.angle_alpha   90.00
_cell.angle_beta   90.00
_cell.angle_gamma   90.00
#
_symmetry.space_group_name_H-M   'P 1'
#
loop_
_entity.id
_entity.type
_entity.pdbx_description
1 polymer ?
#
loop_
_entity_poly.entity_id
_entity_poly.type
_entity_poly.pdbx_seq_one_letter_code
_entity_poly.pdbx_strand_id
1 'polypeptide(L)'
;CVDRKGVFDTAVKAIRAAKAKGFRVTTNTTVFAETDPKEMQEFFDFIAALGTDGMMISPGYSYEWAPDQEHFLKREQTKALFREILAPYKAGKKNWNFNHNPLFLDFLTGVKDYECTPWGSPSYSVLGWQKPCYLLNEGYYATFKELLSNTDWSKYGHKSGNPKCADCMVHCGYEPTAATDAMQPSNVMRAIGSVLGIAS
;
A
#
# COMPACT_ATOMS: atom_id res chain seq x y z
N CYS A 1 -5.34 -15.69 -1.16
CA CYS A 1 -5.83 -16.18 -2.47
C CYS A 1 -7.26 -16.67 -2.35
N VAL A 2 -8.08 -16.35 -3.35
CA VAL A 2 -9.47 -16.86 -3.40
C VAL A 2 -9.43 -18.20 -4.14
N ASP A 3 -9.48 -19.28 -3.40
CA ASP A 3 -9.49 -20.65 -3.95
C ASP A 3 -10.85 -21.00 -4.55
N ARG A 4 -11.28 -20.19 -5.55
CA ARG A 4 -12.51 -20.39 -6.30
C ARG A 4 -12.26 -20.25 -7.79
N LYS A 5 -12.53 -21.32 -8.52
CA LYS A 5 -12.45 -21.35 -9.99
C LYS A 5 -13.36 -20.25 -10.60
N GLY A 6 -12.84 -19.47 -11.55
CA GLY A 6 -13.58 -18.47 -12.30
C GLY A 6 -13.71 -17.09 -11.65
N VAL A 7 -13.16 -16.88 -10.43
CA VAL A 7 -13.21 -15.55 -9.78
C VAL A 7 -12.43 -14.52 -10.58
N PHE A 8 -11.26 -14.86 -11.11
CA PHE A 8 -10.45 -13.98 -11.94
C PHE A 8 -11.25 -13.51 -13.18
N ASP A 9 -11.83 -14.43 -13.92
CA ASP A 9 -12.63 -14.09 -15.12
C ASP A 9 -13.82 -13.21 -14.79
N THR A 10 -14.46 -13.46 -13.64
CA THR A 10 -15.59 -12.66 -13.17
C THR A 10 -15.12 -11.24 -12.81
N ALA A 11 -13.98 -11.09 -12.13
CA ALA A 11 -13.41 -9.79 -11.79
C ALA A 11 -13.05 -9.01 -13.06
N VAL A 12 -12.40 -9.63 -14.04
CA VAL A 12 -12.07 -9.00 -15.33
C VAL A 12 -13.32 -8.55 -16.08
N LYS A 13 -14.37 -9.38 -16.14
CA LYS A 13 -15.66 -8.99 -16.73
C LYS A 13 -16.29 -7.81 -16.02
N ALA A 14 -16.24 -7.79 -14.68
CA ALA A 14 -16.78 -6.69 -13.88
C ALA A 14 -16.01 -5.37 -14.13
N ILE A 15 -14.68 -5.42 -14.18
CA ILE A 15 -13.84 -4.25 -14.52
C ILE A 15 -14.23 -3.69 -15.88
N ARG A 16 -14.29 -4.54 -16.91
CA ARG A 16 -14.68 -4.13 -18.27
C ARG A 16 -16.08 -3.51 -18.32
N ALA A 17 -17.05 -4.13 -17.64
CA ALA A 17 -18.41 -3.62 -17.57
C ALA A 17 -18.50 -2.26 -16.86
N ALA A 18 -17.75 -2.07 -15.77
CA ALA A 18 -17.68 -0.82 -15.04
C ALA A 18 -17.03 0.28 -15.90
N LYS A 19 -15.91 -0.03 -16.58
CA LYS A 19 -15.25 0.91 -17.50
C LYS A 19 -16.16 1.31 -18.66
N ALA A 20 -16.88 0.35 -19.27
CA ALA A 20 -17.83 0.63 -20.33
C ALA A 20 -18.99 1.55 -19.90
N LYS A 21 -19.32 1.59 -18.61
CA LYS A 21 -20.31 2.50 -18.03
C LYS A 21 -19.72 3.84 -17.55
N GLY A 22 -18.44 4.10 -17.78
CA GLY A 22 -17.77 5.35 -17.40
C GLY A 22 -17.36 5.44 -15.93
N PHE A 23 -17.39 4.34 -15.18
CA PHE A 23 -16.90 4.35 -13.80
C PHE A 23 -15.37 4.50 -13.76
N ARG A 24 -14.88 5.21 -12.74
CA ARG A 24 -13.48 5.15 -12.34
C ARG A 24 -13.24 3.81 -11.64
N VAL A 25 -12.27 3.03 -12.15
CA VAL A 25 -11.94 1.70 -11.64
C VAL A 25 -10.48 1.65 -11.23
N THR A 26 -10.23 1.28 -10.00
CA THR A 26 -8.89 1.04 -9.48
C THR A 26 -8.76 -0.39 -8.96
N THR A 27 -7.56 -0.95 -9.00
CA THR A 27 -7.27 -2.26 -8.43
C THR A 27 -6.46 -2.13 -7.16
N ASN A 28 -6.57 -3.13 -6.28
CA ASN A 28 -5.72 -3.27 -5.10
C ASN A 28 -5.06 -4.65 -5.14
N THR A 29 -3.74 -4.66 -5.07
CA THR A 29 -2.91 -5.86 -5.19
C THR A 29 -2.05 -6.02 -3.95
N THR A 30 -2.15 -7.18 -3.29
CA THR A 30 -1.28 -7.56 -2.20
C THR A 30 -0.17 -8.47 -2.71
N VAL A 31 1.07 -8.13 -2.38
CA VAL A 31 2.28 -8.88 -2.78
C VAL A 31 2.73 -9.75 -1.61
N PHE A 32 2.98 -11.02 -1.87
CA PHE A 32 3.40 -12.03 -0.90
C PHE A 32 4.83 -12.52 -1.18
N ALA A 33 5.37 -13.33 -0.27
CA ALA A 33 6.78 -13.76 -0.32
C ALA A 33 7.13 -14.57 -1.59
N GLU A 34 6.19 -15.36 -2.10
CA GLU A 34 6.39 -16.22 -3.28
C GLU A 34 6.09 -15.51 -4.61
N THR A 35 5.80 -14.21 -4.56
CA THR A 35 5.49 -13.45 -5.77
C THR A 35 6.72 -13.40 -6.69
N ASP A 36 6.59 -13.91 -7.91
CA ASP A 36 7.60 -13.73 -8.95
C ASP A 36 7.54 -12.28 -9.48
N PRO A 37 8.68 -11.55 -9.50
CA PRO A 37 8.69 -10.17 -9.97
C PRO A 37 8.26 -10.00 -11.43
N LYS A 38 8.58 -10.96 -12.32
CA LYS A 38 8.21 -10.87 -13.74
C LYS A 38 6.73 -11.13 -13.95
N GLU A 39 6.19 -12.15 -13.28
CA GLU A 39 4.74 -12.40 -13.31
C GLU A 39 3.95 -11.19 -12.78
N MET A 40 4.44 -10.53 -11.73
CA MET A 40 3.81 -9.31 -11.22
C MET A 40 3.89 -8.14 -12.21
N GLN A 41 5.01 -7.98 -12.93
CA GLN A 41 5.15 -6.99 -13.98
C GLN A 41 4.17 -7.25 -15.14
N GLU A 42 4.04 -8.50 -15.57
CA GLU A 42 3.08 -8.93 -16.59
C GLU A 42 1.63 -8.69 -16.14
N PHE A 43 1.35 -8.94 -14.86
CA PHE A 43 0.06 -8.65 -14.25
C PHE A 43 -0.25 -7.14 -14.26
N PHE A 44 0.70 -6.27 -13.96
CA PHE A 44 0.49 -4.82 -14.05
C PHE A 44 0.28 -4.35 -15.49
N ASP A 45 1.00 -4.93 -16.46
CA ASP A 45 0.74 -4.67 -17.89
C ASP A 45 -0.68 -5.07 -18.27
N PHE A 46 -1.13 -6.24 -17.82
CA PHE A 46 -2.50 -6.72 -18.04
C PHE A 46 -3.55 -5.78 -17.42
N ILE A 47 -3.37 -5.36 -16.18
CA ILE A 47 -4.29 -4.42 -15.50
C ILE A 47 -4.32 -3.06 -16.22
N ALA A 48 -3.17 -2.54 -16.66
CA ALA A 48 -3.10 -1.31 -17.44
C ALA A 48 -3.86 -1.46 -18.77
N ALA A 49 -3.70 -2.59 -19.46
CA ALA A 49 -4.40 -2.90 -20.71
C ALA A 49 -5.92 -3.05 -20.55
N LEU A 50 -6.43 -3.33 -19.36
CA LEU A 50 -7.87 -3.29 -19.05
C LEU A 50 -8.42 -1.85 -18.99
N GLY A 51 -7.56 -0.83 -19.04
CA GLY A 51 -7.95 0.59 -18.98
C GLY A 51 -8.37 1.02 -17.56
N THR A 52 -7.80 0.42 -16.52
CA THR A 52 -8.03 0.85 -15.13
C THR A 52 -7.44 2.25 -14.92
N ASP A 53 -8.06 3.01 -14.02
CA ASP A 53 -7.68 4.40 -13.74
C ASP A 53 -6.56 4.50 -12.70
N GLY A 54 -6.18 3.38 -12.11
CA GLY A 54 -5.08 3.31 -11.18
C GLY A 54 -4.93 1.95 -10.51
N MET A 55 -3.77 1.74 -9.91
CA MET A 55 -3.41 0.54 -9.17
C MET A 55 -2.91 0.91 -7.77
N MET A 56 -3.34 0.18 -6.77
CA MET A 56 -2.75 0.19 -5.43
C MET A 56 -1.97 -1.11 -5.22
N ILE A 57 -0.83 -1.02 -4.58
CA ILE A 57 0.01 -2.16 -4.24
C ILE A 57 0.43 -2.08 -2.77
N SER A 58 0.46 -3.21 -2.10
CA SER A 58 0.90 -3.31 -0.72
C SER A 58 1.60 -4.63 -0.47
N PRO A 59 2.62 -4.67 0.40
CA PRO A 59 3.10 -5.94 0.93
C PRO A 59 2.04 -6.60 1.80
N GLY A 60 1.96 -7.92 1.77
CA GLY A 60 1.14 -8.69 2.69
C GLY A 60 1.62 -8.46 4.12
N TYR A 61 0.69 -8.13 5.02
CA TYR A 61 0.97 -7.92 6.43
C TYR A 61 0.54 -9.14 7.25
N SER A 62 1.44 -9.62 8.09
CA SER A 62 1.22 -10.74 8.99
C SER A 62 0.34 -10.31 10.18
N TYR A 63 -0.97 -10.38 10.03
CA TYR A 63 -1.90 -10.11 11.12
C TYR A 63 -2.23 -11.37 11.92
N GLU A 64 -2.48 -11.20 13.20
CA GLU A 64 -2.58 -12.27 14.21
C GLU A 64 -3.59 -13.38 13.85
N TRP A 65 -4.67 -13.02 13.16
CA TRP A 65 -5.77 -13.95 12.80
C TRP A 65 -5.58 -14.64 11.46
N ALA A 66 -4.49 -14.37 10.74
CA ALA A 66 -4.23 -15.08 9.50
C ALA A 66 -3.89 -16.54 9.79
N PRO A 67 -4.57 -17.51 9.14
CA PRO A 67 -4.34 -18.93 9.38
C PRO A 67 -2.94 -19.39 8.96
N ASP A 68 -2.35 -18.68 8.00
CA ASP A 68 -1.01 -18.93 7.48
C ASP A 68 -0.16 -17.68 7.67
N GLN A 69 1.04 -17.86 8.22
CA GLN A 69 1.99 -16.80 8.51
C GLN A 69 3.23 -16.82 7.60
N GLU A 70 3.41 -17.88 6.81
CA GLU A 70 4.65 -18.11 6.04
C GLU A 70 4.75 -17.22 4.80
N HIS A 71 3.61 -16.84 4.22
CA HIS A 71 3.54 -16.06 2.98
C HIS A 71 3.74 -14.55 3.15
N PHE A 72 3.82 -14.07 4.41
CA PHE A 72 3.97 -12.64 4.66
C PHE A 72 5.43 -12.19 4.53
N LEU A 73 5.59 -11.04 3.89
CA LEU A 73 6.89 -10.43 3.66
C LEU A 73 7.45 -9.79 4.94
N LYS A 74 8.71 -10.07 5.23
CA LYS A 74 9.48 -9.28 6.18
C LYS A 74 9.98 -8.00 5.53
N ARG A 75 10.33 -6.99 6.33
CA ARG A 75 10.68 -5.64 5.86
C ARG A 75 11.78 -5.64 4.78
N GLU A 76 12.86 -6.34 4.99
CA GLU A 76 13.97 -6.37 4.01
C GLU A 76 13.61 -7.19 2.76
N GLN A 77 12.81 -8.24 2.90
CA GLN A 77 12.28 -8.98 1.76
C GLN A 77 11.34 -8.08 0.93
N THR A 78 10.47 -7.30 1.59
CA THR A 78 9.62 -6.31 0.93
C THR A 78 10.45 -5.36 0.07
N LYS A 79 11.49 -4.74 0.65
CA LYS A 79 12.34 -3.80 -0.08
C LYS A 79 13.04 -4.44 -1.28
N ALA A 80 13.54 -5.67 -1.13
CA ALA A 80 14.19 -6.41 -2.21
C ALA A 80 13.22 -6.72 -3.34
N LEU A 81 12.07 -7.33 -3.01
CA LEU A 81 11.06 -7.73 -3.97
C LEU A 81 10.46 -6.52 -4.72
N PHE A 82 10.10 -5.45 -4.00
CA PHE A 82 9.54 -4.24 -4.63
C PHE A 82 10.56 -3.49 -5.50
N ARG A 83 11.87 -3.57 -5.21
CA ARG A 83 12.90 -3.05 -6.12
C ARG A 83 12.87 -3.75 -7.47
N GLU A 84 12.75 -5.08 -7.48
CA GLU A 84 12.69 -5.86 -8.72
C GLU A 84 11.38 -5.61 -9.46
N ILE A 85 10.25 -5.68 -8.79
CA ILE A 85 8.91 -5.44 -9.38
C ILE A 85 8.85 -4.05 -10.02
N LEU A 86 9.30 -3.00 -9.33
CA LEU A 86 9.18 -1.61 -9.77
C LEU A 86 10.35 -1.12 -10.64
N ALA A 87 11.39 -1.94 -10.86
CA ALA A 87 12.56 -1.53 -11.64
C ALA A 87 12.22 -0.98 -13.04
N PRO A 88 11.38 -1.63 -13.87
CA PRO A 88 11.05 -1.10 -15.19
C PRO A 88 10.20 0.16 -15.13
N TYR A 89 9.34 0.33 -14.13
CA TYR A 89 8.57 1.55 -13.90
C TYR A 89 9.49 2.71 -13.52
N LYS A 90 10.38 2.51 -12.55
CA LYS A 90 11.33 3.55 -12.13
C LYS A 90 12.35 3.92 -13.20
N ALA A 91 12.63 3.02 -14.13
CA ALA A 91 13.47 3.28 -15.30
C ALA A 91 12.71 3.98 -16.46
N GLY A 92 11.44 4.32 -16.29
CA GLY A 92 10.61 4.94 -17.34
C GLY A 92 10.25 3.99 -18.50
N LYS A 93 10.49 2.68 -18.34
CA LYS A 93 10.19 1.67 -19.38
C LYS A 93 8.74 1.18 -19.35
N LYS A 94 8.02 1.45 -18.26
CA LYS A 94 6.62 1.07 -18.04
C LYS A 94 5.84 2.27 -17.53
N ASN A 95 4.64 2.45 -18.06
CA ASN A 95 3.74 3.53 -17.67
C ASN A 95 2.55 2.97 -16.88
N TRP A 96 2.85 2.39 -15.72
CA TRP A 96 1.81 1.91 -14.80
C TRP A 96 1.29 3.08 -13.97
N ASN A 97 -0.03 3.23 -13.92
CA ASN A 97 -0.65 4.29 -13.14
C ASN A 97 -0.90 3.82 -11.69
N PHE A 98 0.05 4.10 -10.80
CA PHE A 98 -0.14 3.83 -9.38
C PHE A 98 -0.87 4.99 -8.69
N ASN A 99 -1.83 4.67 -7.82
CA ASN A 99 -2.54 5.66 -6.98
C ASN A 99 -1.71 6.14 -5.79
N HIS A 100 -0.59 5.48 -5.54
CA HIS A 100 0.30 5.83 -4.45
C HIS A 100 1.13 7.08 -4.73
N ASN A 101 1.46 7.79 -3.65
CA ASN A 101 2.49 8.81 -3.72
C ASN A 101 3.83 8.19 -4.18
N PRO A 102 4.56 8.78 -5.15
CA PRO A 102 5.85 8.25 -5.63
C PRO A 102 6.87 8.03 -4.51
N LEU A 103 6.86 8.89 -3.47
CA LEU A 103 7.75 8.73 -2.33
C LEU A 103 7.38 7.53 -1.44
N PHE A 104 6.12 7.11 -1.45
CA PHE A 104 5.72 5.85 -0.83
C PHE A 104 6.25 4.64 -1.63
N LEU A 105 6.24 4.71 -2.96
CA LEU A 105 6.87 3.67 -3.78
C LEU A 105 8.39 3.62 -3.55
N ASP A 106 9.04 4.77 -3.30
CA ASP A 106 10.44 4.82 -2.87
C ASP A 106 10.67 4.17 -1.52
N PHE A 107 9.76 4.38 -0.58
CA PHE A 107 9.79 3.71 0.72
C PHE A 107 9.67 2.18 0.57
N LEU A 108 8.75 1.68 -0.25
CA LEU A 108 8.61 0.24 -0.50
C LEU A 108 9.89 -0.37 -1.09
N THR A 109 10.62 0.38 -1.90
CA THR A 109 11.91 -0.09 -2.48
C THR A 109 13.12 0.15 -1.57
N GLY A 110 12.94 0.78 -0.41
CA GLY A 110 14.00 1.10 0.54
C GLY A 110 14.89 2.28 0.14
N VAL A 111 14.50 3.08 -0.87
CA VAL A 111 15.17 4.33 -1.23
C VAL A 111 14.88 5.42 -0.20
N LYS A 112 13.69 5.41 0.39
CA LYS A 112 13.28 6.25 1.51
C LYS A 112 13.05 5.40 2.76
N ASP A 113 13.27 5.98 3.93
CA ASP A 113 12.85 5.41 5.21
C ASP A 113 11.89 6.38 5.91
N TYR A 114 10.77 5.84 6.41
CA TYR A 114 9.70 6.61 7.04
C TYR A 114 9.31 6.04 8.38
N GLU A 115 8.88 6.92 9.28
CA GLU A 115 8.18 6.53 10.49
C GLU A 115 6.68 6.33 10.20
N CYS A 116 6.09 5.38 10.91
CA CYS A 116 4.67 5.10 10.80
C CYS A 116 3.84 6.21 11.47
N THR A 117 2.84 6.72 10.76
CA THR A 117 1.88 7.71 11.27
C THR A 117 0.44 7.19 11.16
N PRO A 118 0.05 6.19 11.96
CA PRO A 118 -1.22 5.48 11.79
C PRO A 118 -2.45 6.38 11.98
N TRP A 119 -2.32 7.47 12.72
CA TRP A 119 -3.36 8.50 12.88
C TRP A 119 -3.66 9.29 11.60
N GLY A 120 -2.80 9.21 10.59
CA GLY A 120 -3.01 9.83 9.28
C GLY A 120 -4.03 9.08 8.39
N SER A 121 -4.30 7.81 8.72
CA SER A 121 -5.33 6.98 8.07
C SER A 121 -6.16 6.23 9.12
N PRO A 122 -6.91 6.95 9.95
CA PRO A 122 -7.66 6.35 11.04
C PRO A 122 -8.83 5.51 10.52
N SER A 123 -9.14 4.42 11.21
CA SER A 123 -10.28 3.56 10.89
C SER A 123 -11.41 3.74 11.90
N TYR A 124 -12.64 3.86 11.37
CA TYR A 124 -13.86 3.94 12.16
C TYR A 124 -14.82 2.80 11.80
N SER A 125 -15.41 2.19 12.80
CA SER A 125 -16.40 1.13 12.65
C SER A 125 -17.62 1.39 13.55
N VAL A 126 -18.56 0.47 13.55
CA VAL A 126 -19.70 0.50 14.49
C VAL A 126 -19.28 0.44 15.97
N LEU A 127 -18.05 0.00 16.23
CA LEU A 127 -17.47 -0.08 17.59
C LEU A 127 -16.73 1.20 17.97
N GLY A 128 -16.49 2.11 17.04
CA GLY A 128 -15.75 3.36 17.26
C GLY A 128 -14.45 3.45 16.47
N TRP A 129 -13.57 4.35 16.92
CA TRP A 129 -12.26 4.59 16.33
C TRP A 129 -11.27 3.52 16.77
N GLN A 130 -10.80 2.72 15.83
CA GLN A 130 -9.91 1.59 16.08
C GLN A 130 -8.49 2.04 16.42
N LYS A 131 -7.92 1.49 17.48
CA LYS A 131 -6.55 1.78 17.93
C LYS A 131 -5.59 0.60 17.74
N PRO A 132 -4.31 0.86 17.55
CA PRO A 132 -3.71 2.14 17.10
C PRO A 132 -3.95 2.35 15.61
N CYS A 133 -4.21 1.28 14.88
CA CYS A 133 -4.48 1.22 13.44
C CYS A 133 -5.39 0.02 13.15
N TYR A 134 -5.90 -0.08 11.93
CA TYR A 134 -6.83 -1.15 11.56
C TYR A 134 -6.21 -2.55 11.54
N LEU A 135 -4.87 -2.65 11.45
CA LEU A 135 -4.16 -3.93 11.43
C LEU A 135 -4.03 -4.57 12.82
N LEU A 136 -3.77 -3.77 13.86
CA LEU A 136 -3.48 -4.30 15.18
C LEU A 136 -4.71 -4.57 16.05
N ASN A 137 -5.80 -3.83 15.84
CA ASN A 137 -7.08 -4.03 16.52
C ASN A 137 -6.98 -4.19 18.05
N GLU A 138 -6.32 -3.24 18.71
CA GLU A 138 -6.13 -3.27 20.19
C GLU A 138 -7.25 -2.58 20.96
N GLY A 139 -8.41 -2.39 20.32
CA GLY A 139 -9.61 -1.81 20.88
C GLY A 139 -10.06 -0.53 20.18
N TYR A 140 -10.99 0.17 20.82
CA TYR A 140 -11.69 1.28 20.19
C TYR A 140 -11.83 2.46 21.15
N TYR A 141 -11.89 3.67 20.60
CA TYR A 141 -12.26 4.88 21.31
C TYR A 141 -13.57 5.45 20.72
N ALA A 142 -14.35 6.12 21.55
CA ALA A 142 -15.61 6.72 21.13
C ALA A 142 -15.38 7.90 20.18
N THR A 143 -14.31 8.67 20.41
CA THR A 143 -14.00 9.87 19.62
C THR A 143 -12.60 9.82 19.03
N PHE A 144 -12.40 10.50 17.91
CA PHE A 144 -11.08 10.64 17.28
C PHE A 144 -10.10 11.40 18.21
N LYS A 145 -10.60 12.35 18.98
CA LYS A 145 -9.81 13.08 19.96
C LYS A 145 -9.22 12.14 21.01
N GLU A 146 -10.02 11.20 21.52
CA GLU A 146 -9.55 10.19 22.47
C GLU A 146 -8.52 9.25 21.83
N LEU A 147 -8.73 8.82 20.58
CA LEU A 147 -7.74 8.05 19.84
C LEU A 147 -6.38 8.76 19.80
N LEU A 148 -6.37 10.05 19.47
CA LEU A 148 -5.14 10.84 19.39
C LEU A 148 -4.48 11.07 20.74
N SER A 149 -5.26 11.41 21.78
CA SER A 149 -4.72 11.85 23.09
C SER A 149 -4.41 10.70 24.04
N ASN A 150 -5.09 9.55 23.92
CA ASN A 150 -4.96 8.43 24.85
C ASN A 150 -4.16 7.24 24.29
N THR A 151 -3.72 7.32 23.04
CA THR A 151 -2.83 6.31 22.45
C THR A 151 -1.39 6.72 22.67
N ASP A 152 -0.60 5.86 23.29
CA ASP A 152 0.85 6.03 23.39
C ASP A 152 1.50 5.65 22.05
N TRP A 153 1.63 6.62 21.16
CA TRP A 153 2.14 6.44 19.80
C TRP A 153 3.60 5.98 19.76
N SER A 154 4.37 6.19 20.82
CA SER A 154 5.77 5.74 20.91
C SER A 154 5.92 4.22 20.88
N LYS A 155 4.84 3.49 21.18
CA LYS A 155 4.79 2.02 21.15
C LYS A 155 4.53 1.42 19.79
N TYR A 156 4.38 2.25 18.74
CA TYR A 156 3.99 1.80 17.41
C TYR A 156 4.94 2.30 16.34
N GLY A 157 5.07 1.51 15.27
CA GLY A 157 6.04 1.72 14.21
C GLY A 157 7.24 0.78 14.30
N HIS A 158 7.96 0.62 13.21
CA HIS A 158 9.03 -0.38 13.13
C HIS A 158 10.22 -0.12 14.07
N LYS A 159 10.43 1.13 14.51
CA LYS A 159 11.51 1.51 15.46
C LYS A 159 11.07 1.50 16.93
N SER A 160 9.80 1.24 17.20
CA SER A 160 9.27 1.23 18.57
C SER A 160 9.67 0.01 19.42
N GLY A 161 10.24 -1.01 18.79
CA GLY A 161 10.49 -2.32 19.41
C GLY A 161 9.23 -3.22 19.50
N ASN A 162 8.07 -2.77 19.02
CA ASN A 162 6.87 -3.59 18.97
C ASN A 162 7.00 -4.64 17.85
N PRO A 163 7.00 -5.95 18.22
CA PRO A 163 7.19 -7.01 17.22
C PRO A 163 6.09 -7.05 16.16
N LYS A 164 4.87 -6.62 16.50
CA LYS A 164 3.75 -6.52 15.54
C LYS A 164 3.97 -5.42 14.49
N CYS A 165 4.85 -4.45 14.76
CA CYS A 165 5.14 -3.35 13.83
C CYS A 165 6.45 -3.54 13.05
N ALA A 166 7.31 -4.47 13.48
CA ALA A 166 8.68 -4.61 12.98
C ALA A 166 8.76 -4.76 11.45
N ASP A 167 7.92 -5.59 10.88
CA ASP A 167 7.91 -5.91 9.44
C ASP A 167 6.85 -5.12 8.64
N CYS A 168 6.02 -4.32 9.31
CA CYS A 168 4.96 -3.59 8.66
C CYS A 168 5.50 -2.50 7.72
N MET A 169 5.07 -2.55 6.44
CA MET A 169 5.32 -1.53 5.42
C MET A 169 4.03 -1.15 4.67
N VAL A 170 2.87 -1.36 5.29
CA VAL A 170 1.56 -1.12 4.68
C VAL A 170 1.26 0.36 4.55
N HIS A 171 0.62 0.74 3.47
CA HIS A 171 0.32 2.13 3.08
C HIS A 171 -0.35 2.96 4.18
N CYS A 172 -1.24 2.38 4.98
CA CYS A 172 -2.03 3.10 5.99
C CYS A 172 -1.21 3.93 7.00
N GLY A 173 0.00 3.48 7.35
CA GLY A 173 0.86 4.19 8.28
C GLY A 173 1.98 4.99 7.62
N TYR A 174 2.36 4.65 6.39
CA TYR A 174 3.54 5.24 5.74
C TYR A 174 3.20 6.19 4.60
N GLU A 175 2.06 6.00 3.93
CA GLU A 175 1.63 6.91 2.87
C GLU A 175 1.29 8.32 3.37
N PRO A 176 0.66 8.52 4.56
CA PRO A 176 0.50 9.85 5.13
C PRO A 176 1.84 10.54 5.40
N THR A 177 2.85 9.80 5.86
CA THR A 177 4.21 10.34 6.03
C THR A 177 4.83 10.71 4.69
N ALA A 178 4.70 9.87 3.68
CA ALA A 178 5.17 10.15 2.32
C ALA A 178 4.46 11.37 1.72
N ALA A 179 3.15 11.53 1.96
CA ALA A 179 2.41 12.70 1.52
C ALA A 179 2.90 13.99 2.18
N THR A 180 3.23 13.94 3.48
CA THR A 180 3.82 15.08 4.20
C THR A 180 5.22 15.40 3.66
N ASP A 181 6.05 14.39 3.41
CA ASP A 181 7.38 14.56 2.81
C ASP A 181 7.30 15.15 1.39
N ALA A 182 6.28 14.80 0.61
CA ALA A 182 6.05 15.36 -0.72
C ALA A 182 5.76 16.87 -0.72
N MET A 183 5.27 17.41 0.40
CA MET A 183 5.04 18.85 0.57
C MET A 183 6.31 19.63 0.90
N GLN A 184 7.43 18.97 1.20
CA GLN A 184 8.70 19.63 1.41
C GLN A 184 9.23 20.23 0.09
N PRO A 185 9.83 21.45 0.11
CA PRO A 185 10.27 22.12 -1.12
C PRO A 185 11.18 21.26 -2.01
N SER A 186 12.02 20.42 -1.42
CA SER A 186 12.91 19.50 -2.14
C SER A 186 12.18 18.40 -2.93
N ASN A 187 10.95 18.07 -2.58
CA ASN A 187 10.19 16.96 -3.15
C ASN A 187 8.98 17.41 -3.99
N VAL A 188 8.58 18.68 -3.87
CA VAL A 188 7.38 19.22 -4.56
C VAL A 188 7.45 19.02 -6.07
N MET A 189 8.60 19.31 -6.70
CA MET A 189 8.77 19.15 -8.16
C MET A 189 8.59 17.69 -8.60
N ARG A 190 9.07 16.74 -7.81
CA ARG A 190 8.93 15.31 -8.09
C ARG A 190 7.48 14.85 -7.94
N ALA A 191 6.79 15.33 -6.92
CA ALA A 191 5.37 15.03 -6.72
C ALA A 191 4.52 15.59 -7.88
N ILE A 192 4.79 16.83 -8.33
CA ILE A 192 4.11 17.44 -9.48
C ILE A 192 4.40 16.67 -10.78
N GLY A 193 5.66 16.31 -11.04
CA GLY A 193 6.06 15.56 -12.24
C GLY A 193 5.32 14.24 -12.35
N SER A 194 5.16 13.52 -11.24
CA SER A 194 4.38 12.28 -11.19
C SER A 194 2.90 12.49 -11.51
N VAL A 195 2.27 13.53 -10.99
CA VAL A 195 0.86 13.85 -11.27
C VAL A 195 0.64 14.20 -12.73
N LEU A 196 1.61 14.87 -13.35
CA LEU A 196 1.56 15.28 -14.75
C LEU A 196 2.03 14.19 -15.74
N GLY A 197 2.43 13.01 -15.24
CA GLY A 197 2.96 11.93 -16.08
C GLY A 197 4.32 12.24 -16.72
N ILE A 198 5.03 13.23 -16.19
CA ILE A 198 6.39 13.60 -16.63
C ILE A 198 7.36 12.76 -15.78
N ALA A 199 8.02 11.79 -16.42
CA ALA A 199 9.05 10.97 -15.75
C ALA A 199 10.15 11.87 -15.18
N SER A 200 10.43 11.70 -13.89
CA SER A 200 11.53 12.35 -13.16
C SER A 200 12.78 11.47 -13.18
#